data_bcc9a567049738578f3abf665f99c6fb
#
_entry.id   bcc9a567049738578f3abf665f99c6fb
#
_cell.length_a   1.000
_cell.length_b   1.000
_cell.length_c   1.000
_cell.angle_alpha   90.00
_cell.angle_beta   90.00
_cell.angle_gamma   90.00
#
_symmetry.space_group_name_H-M   'P 1'
#
loop_
_entity.id
_entity.type
_entity.pdbx_description
1 polymer ?
#
loop_
_entity_poly.entity_id
_entity_poly.type
_entity_poly.pdbx_seq_one_letter_code
_entity_poly.pdbx_strand_id
1 'polypeptide(L)' 'MADLTVKKLSDVVGTPVNKLLVQMKGAGLGHSSEIDVVTEQDRKVLLDFIRKQSKTTKTI' A
#
# COMPACT_ATOMS: atom_id res chain seq x y z
N MET A 1 -2.97 18.05 0.00
CA MET A 1 -3.52 17.66 -0.99
C MET A 1 -3.03 16.48 -1.53
N ALA A 2 -2.40 15.72 -1.03
CA ALA A 2 -1.91 14.56 -1.58
C ALA A 2 -2.65 13.32 -1.18
N ASP A 3 -3.81 13.45 -0.66
CA ASP A 3 -4.56 12.27 -0.25
C ASP A 3 -5.06 11.54 -1.48
N LEU A 4 -4.84 10.24 -1.51
CA LEU A 4 -5.30 9.41 -2.60
C LEU A 4 -6.24 8.37 -2.04
N THR A 5 -7.11 7.82 -2.88
CA THR A 5 -7.92 6.70 -2.46
C THR A 5 -7.11 5.45 -2.77
N VAL A 6 -7.51 4.34 -2.20
CA VAL A 6 -6.84 3.07 -2.44
C VAL A 6 -6.87 2.75 -3.93
N LYS A 7 -7.98 3.02 -4.58
CA LYS A 7 -8.10 2.76 -6.01
C LYS A 7 -7.10 3.57 -6.80
N LYS A 8 -6.96 4.85 -6.45
CA LYS A 8 -6.05 5.71 -7.16
C LYS A 8 -4.62 5.25 -6.92
N LEU A 9 -4.33 4.84 -5.72
CA LEU A 9 -3.00 4.37 -5.40
C LEU A 9 -2.69 3.09 -6.19
N SER A 10 -3.67 2.22 -6.35
CA SER A 10 -3.47 0.99 -7.09
C SER A 10 -3.09 1.30 -8.53
N ASP A 11 -3.65 2.37 -9.07
CA ASP A 11 -3.35 2.78 -10.43
C ASP A 11 -1.92 3.31 -10.50
N VAL A 12 -1.53 4.08 -9.53
CA VAL A 12 -0.20 4.67 -9.50
C VAL A 12 0.88 3.62 -9.36
N VAL A 13 0.67 2.63 -8.51
CA VAL A 13 1.68 1.60 -8.30
C VAL A 13 1.53 0.40 -9.23
N GLY A 14 0.46 0.37 -9.99
CA GLY A 14 0.27 -0.73 -10.92
C GLY A 14 -0.11 -2.05 -10.26
N THR A 15 -0.75 -1.99 -9.10
CA THR A 15 -1.12 -3.19 -8.36
C THR A 15 -2.64 -3.25 -8.25
N PRO A 16 -3.26 -4.41 -8.44
CA PRO A 16 -4.71 -4.52 -8.31
C PRO A 16 -5.16 -4.10 -6.91
N VAL A 17 -6.34 -3.53 -6.82
CA VAL A 17 -6.87 -3.08 -5.54
C VAL A 17 -6.90 -4.20 -4.51
N ASN A 18 -7.33 -5.37 -4.90
CA ASN A 18 -7.42 -6.49 -3.99
C ASN A 18 -6.07 -6.79 -3.35
N LYS A 19 -5.05 -6.83 -4.18
CA LYS A 19 -3.73 -7.14 -3.69
C LYS A 19 -3.21 -5.99 -2.83
N LEU A 20 -3.50 -4.78 -3.24
CA LEU A 20 -3.08 -3.61 -2.50
C LEU A 20 -3.71 -3.60 -1.11
N LEU A 21 -4.98 -3.95 -1.01
CA LEU A 21 -5.66 -3.99 0.27
C LEU A 21 -5.04 -5.04 1.19
N VAL A 22 -4.65 -6.16 0.64
CA VAL A 22 -4.01 -7.22 1.40
C VAL A 22 -2.66 -6.71 1.93
N GLN A 23 -1.92 -6.01 1.10
CA GLN A 23 -0.64 -5.48 1.51
C GLN A 23 -0.81 -4.42 2.60
N MET A 24 -1.82 -3.59 2.47
CA MET A 24 -2.08 -2.56 3.46
C MET A 24 -2.43 -3.18 4.80
N LYS A 25 -3.19 -4.26 4.77
CA LYS A 25 -3.57 -4.92 5.97
C LYS A 25 -2.33 -5.52 6.63
N GLY A 26 -1.47 -6.09 5.85
CA GLY A 26 -0.22 -6.65 6.35
C GLY A 26 0.69 -5.59 6.94
N ALA A 27 0.60 -4.38 6.43
CA ALA A 27 1.41 -3.29 6.92
C ALA A 27 0.81 -2.63 8.18
N GLY A 28 -0.32 -3.10 8.62
CA GLY A 28 -0.95 -2.53 9.81
C GLY A 28 -1.89 -1.38 9.54
N LEU A 29 -2.24 -1.16 8.27
CA LEU A 29 -3.15 -0.09 7.92
C LEU A 29 -4.57 -0.60 7.99
N GLY A 30 -5.50 0.25 8.33
CA GLY A 30 -6.88 -0.17 8.50
C GLY A 30 -7.76 -0.01 7.29
N HIS A 31 -7.18 0.06 6.12
CA HIS A 31 -7.97 0.25 4.93
C HIS A 31 -8.61 -1.07 4.51
N SER A 32 -9.86 -1.01 4.14
CA SER A 32 -10.54 -2.22 3.70
C SER A 32 -11.39 -1.98 2.46
N SER A 33 -11.40 -0.80 1.93
CA SER A 33 -12.22 -0.48 0.78
C SER A 33 -11.42 0.35 -0.22
N GLU A 34 -11.73 0.22 -1.48
CA GLU A 34 -11.01 0.97 -2.50
C GLU A 34 -11.27 2.46 -2.44
N ILE A 35 -12.33 2.86 -1.75
CA ILE A 35 -12.62 4.28 -1.61
C ILE A 35 -12.00 4.88 -0.36
N ASP A 36 -11.34 4.09 0.44
CA ASP A 36 -10.70 4.62 1.64
C ASP A 36 -9.55 5.54 1.24
N VAL A 37 -9.38 6.58 1.99
CA VAL A 37 -8.35 7.56 1.70
C VAL A 37 -7.01 7.09 2.25
N VAL A 38 -5.99 7.24 1.46
CA VAL A 38 -4.63 6.86 1.84
C VAL A 38 -3.86 8.15 2.04
N THR A 39 -3.49 8.46 3.25
CA THR A 39 -2.75 9.68 3.53
C THR A 39 -1.29 9.47 3.13
N GLU A 40 -0.54 10.54 3.14
CA GLU A 40 0.85 10.47 2.80
C GLU A 40 1.59 9.55 3.75
N GLN A 41 1.23 9.58 5.00
CA GLN A 41 1.86 8.75 6.00
C GLN A 41 1.52 7.28 5.76
N ASP A 42 0.27 6.99 5.41
CA ASP A 42 -0.16 5.63 5.13
C ASP A 42 0.63 5.08 3.95
N ARG A 43 0.81 5.90 2.93
CA ARG A 43 1.55 5.49 1.75
C ARG A 43 3.00 5.18 2.09
N LYS A 44 3.56 5.97 2.98
CA LYS A 44 4.92 5.78 3.39
C LYS A 44 5.07 4.46 4.12
N VAL A 45 4.13 4.16 5.02
CA VAL A 45 4.16 2.92 5.77
C VAL A 45 4.01 1.73 4.82
N LEU A 46 3.14 1.85 3.84
CA LEU A 46 2.92 0.78 2.89
C LEU A 46 4.16 0.53 2.04
N LEU A 47 4.77 1.58 1.57
CA LEU A 47 5.97 1.44 0.76
C LEU A 47 7.10 0.81 1.55
N ASP A 48 7.21 1.18 2.80
CA ASP A 48 8.23 0.62 3.65
C ASP A 48 8.00 -0.87 3.86
N PHE A 49 6.75 -1.26 4.02
CA PHE A 49 6.39 -2.66 4.19
C PHE A 49 6.76 -3.46 2.93
N ILE A 50 6.45 -2.93 1.77
CA ILE A 50 6.75 -3.59 0.51
C ILE A 50 8.26 -3.70 0.30
N ARG A 51 8.98 -2.66 0.65
CA ARG A 51 10.42 -2.67 0.51
C ARG A 51 11.04 -3.70 1.42
N LYS A 52 10.51 -3.88 2.60
CA LYS A 52 11.03 -4.85 3.51
C LYS A 52 10.84 -6.25 2.96
N GLN A 53 9.70 -6.50 2.35
CA GLN A 53 9.45 -7.79 1.77
C GLN A 53 10.40 -8.06 0.61
N SER A 54 10.61 -7.09 -0.22
CA SER A 54 11.51 -7.24 -1.33
C SER A 54 12.91 -7.50 -0.85
N LYS A 55 13.32 -6.82 0.18
CA LYS A 55 14.62 -6.97 0.69
C LYS A 55 14.84 -8.35 1.21
N THR A 56 13.87 -8.93 1.85
CA THR A 56 13.99 -10.26 2.36
C THR A 56 14.29 -11.21 1.25
N THR A 57 13.67 -11.05 0.13
CA THR A 57 13.87 -11.94 -0.97
C THR A 57 15.22 -11.82 -1.51
N LYS A 58 15.83 -10.69 -1.48
CA LYS A 58 17.04 -10.57 -2.06
C LYS A 58 18.19 -11.01 -1.27
N THR A 59 18.07 -11.29 -0.12
CA THR A 59 19.11 -11.69 0.64
C THR A 59 19.76 -12.79 0.12
N ILE A 60 20.64 -13.00 -0.12
CA ILE A 60 21.23 -14.06 -0.59
C ILE A 60 22.24 -14.29 -0.40
#